data_c01487d1c977cf885b8635b7d3395a2d
#
_entry.id   c01487d1c977cf885b8635b7d3395a2d
#
_cell.length_a   1.000
_cell.length_b   1.000
_cell.length_c   1.000
_cell.angle_alpha   90.00
_cell.angle_beta   90.00
_cell.angle_gamma   90.00
#
_symmetry.space_group_name_H-M   'P 1'
#
loop_
_entity.id
_entity.type
_entity.pdbx_description
1 polymer ?
#
loop_
_entity_poly.entity_id
_entity_poly.type
_entity_poly.pdbx_seq_one_letter_code
_entity_poly.pdbx_strand_id
1 'polypeptide(L)'
;MRALITGVSGQDGTILASMLAAQGFSVVGLVKPGTEYSRLLRYVPGVEIAEVDLADHSGIRSVISSVAPTHMWNFGGFTAPGDSWDHSDEVFAVNVDSVRVMLESLQRVSDSPRFFQASSASIFEGVDRAPQTESMQPEPKSPYAVSKLEAMQLVDGARRDLGLFGVSGIFYNHESPLRGVGFVTRKVSHAAARIAAGLEDRLELGDIEVARDWGWAPDYVRASILMINAEVPKDYVLATGISHRLSYFVEKAFAAVGIVNWQDYVFSTSENTRTVDTNLMVGASRAAYLDLGWRHTIDFDSMAAIMVAHDVAQLADPKATWEI
;
A
#
# COMPACT_ATOMS: atom_id res chain seq x y z
N MET A 1 -21.06 -5.80 10.77
CA MET A 1 -20.04 -4.77 11.10
C MET A 1 -19.95 -3.80 9.94
N ARG A 2 -19.62 -2.53 10.18
CA ARG A 2 -19.54 -1.48 9.16
C ARG A 2 -18.10 -0.99 9.04
N ALA A 3 -17.52 -1.11 7.87
CA ALA A 3 -16.15 -0.73 7.56
C ALA A 3 -16.12 0.56 6.74
N LEU A 4 -15.24 1.50 7.10
CA LEU A 4 -14.93 2.68 6.30
C LEU A 4 -13.48 2.59 5.81
N ILE A 5 -13.27 2.71 4.50
CA ILE A 5 -11.94 2.54 3.89
C ILE A 5 -11.60 3.80 3.09
N THR A 6 -10.54 4.52 3.45
CA THR A 6 -9.99 5.56 2.59
C THR A 6 -9.05 4.94 1.55
N GLY A 7 -8.95 5.56 0.37
CA GLY A 7 -8.13 5.01 -0.71
C GLY A 7 -8.65 3.68 -1.26
N VAL A 8 -9.95 3.44 -1.17
CA VAL A 8 -10.60 2.18 -1.53
C VAL A 8 -10.39 1.77 -2.99
N SER A 9 -10.22 2.71 -3.91
CA SER A 9 -9.94 2.46 -5.34
C SER A 9 -8.48 2.10 -5.64
N GLY A 10 -7.58 2.26 -4.68
CA GLY A 10 -6.18 1.84 -4.77
C GLY A 10 -6.01 0.32 -4.67
N GLN A 11 -4.75 -0.15 -4.74
CA GLN A 11 -4.41 -1.57 -4.60
C GLN A 11 -4.96 -2.15 -3.29
N ASP A 12 -4.46 -1.63 -2.16
CA ASP A 12 -4.75 -2.18 -0.83
C ASP A 12 -6.21 -2.01 -0.43
N GLY A 13 -6.79 -0.84 -0.77
CA GLY A 13 -8.19 -0.56 -0.50
C GLY A 13 -9.15 -1.49 -1.25
N THR A 14 -8.86 -1.80 -2.54
CA THR A 14 -9.67 -2.73 -3.34
C THR A 14 -9.56 -4.16 -2.79
N ILE A 15 -8.34 -4.60 -2.45
CA ILE A 15 -8.10 -5.92 -1.86
C ILE A 15 -8.82 -6.04 -0.52
N LEU A 16 -8.69 -5.02 0.35
CA LEU A 16 -9.36 -4.99 1.64
C LEU A 16 -10.88 -5.03 1.50
N ALA A 17 -11.43 -4.20 0.62
CA ALA A 17 -12.88 -4.15 0.39
C ALA A 17 -13.43 -5.52 -0.04
N SER A 18 -12.71 -6.23 -0.94
CA SER A 18 -13.07 -7.58 -1.36
C SER A 18 -13.04 -8.57 -0.18
N MET A 19 -11.95 -8.58 0.60
CA MET A 19 -11.81 -9.47 1.75
C MET A 19 -12.88 -9.22 2.82
N LEU A 20 -13.21 -7.96 3.11
CA LEU A 20 -14.22 -7.59 4.11
C LEU A 20 -15.64 -7.89 3.63
N ALA A 21 -15.95 -7.66 2.36
CA ALA A 21 -17.24 -8.01 1.77
C ALA A 21 -17.48 -9.54 1.85
N ALA A 22 -16.45 -10.34 1.56
CA ALA A 22 -16.51 -11.81 1.72
C ALA A 22 -16.73 -12.24 3.17
N GLN A 23 -16.31 -11.44 4.16
CA GLN A 23 -16.56 -11.66 5.58
C GLN A 23 -17.89 -11.09 6.09
N GLY A 24 -18.72 -10.52 5.20
CA GLY A 24 -20.04 -9.99 5.53
C GLY A 24 -20.04 -8.58 6.14
N PHE A 25 -18.97 -7.81 5.97
CA PHE A 25 -18.97 -6.40 6.32
C PHE A 25 -19.79 -5.58 5.31
N SER A 26 -20.53 -4.57 5.81
CA SER A 26 -20.98 -3.45 4.98
C SER A 26 -19.80 -2.51 4.78
N VAL A 27 -19.36 -2.36 3.53
CA VAL A 27 -18.16 -1.58 3.18
C VAL A 27 -18.56 -0.25 2.56
N VAL A 28 -18.06 0.84 3.14
CA VAL A 28 -18.12 2.19 2.58
C VAL A 28 -16.69 2.61 2.21
N GLY A 29 -16.50 2.99 0.96
CA GLY A 29 -15.20 3.43 0.44
C GLY A 29 -15.16 4.93 0.20
N LEU A 30 -14.10 5.61 0.66
CA LEU A 30 -13.83 6.99 0.31
C LEU A 30 -12.93 7.05 -0.91
N VAL A 31 -13.32 7.86 -1.88
CA VAL A 31 -12.52 8.21 -3.07
C VAL A 31 -12.41 9.73 -3.20
N LYS A 32 -11.30 10.21 -3.75
CA LYS A 32 -11.17 11.63 -4.12
C LYS A 32 -12.17 11.95 -5.23
N PRO A 33 -12.88 13.09 -5.21
CA PRO A 33 -13.78 13.49 -6.29
C PRO A 33 -13.12 13.43 -7.67
N GLY A 34 -13.84 12.85 -8.63
CA GLY A 34 -13.32 12.62 -9.98
C GLY A 34 -12.38 11.42 -10.15
N THR A 35 -12.17 10.63 -9.11
CA THR A 35 -11.41 9.38 -9.23
C THR A 35 -12.20 8.33 -10.00
N GLU A 36 -11.55 7.70 -11.01
CA GLU A 36 -12.11 6.54 -11.69
C GLU A 36 -12.04 5.30 -10.78
N TYR A 37 -13.18 4.68 -10.48
CA TYR A 37 -13.27 3.52 -9.60
C TYR A 37 -14.04 2.33 -10.18
N SER A 38 -14.27 2.31 -11.49
CA SER A 38 -14.93 1.16 -12.16
C SER A 38 -14.20 -0.16 -11.94
N ARG A 39 -12.87 -0.10 -11.80
CA ARG A 39 -12.07 -1.27 -11.44
C ARG A 39 -12.49 -1.84 -10.08
N LEU A 40 -12.65 -1.01 -9.05
CA LEU A 40 -13.12 -1.43 -7.73
C LEU A 40 -14.49 -2.13 -7.81
N LEU A 41 -15.42 -1.57 -8.58
CA LEU A 41 -16.77 -2.15 -8.73
C LEU A 41 -16.80 -3.54 -9.39
N ARG A 42 -15.76 -3.90 -10.15
CA ARG A 42 -15.62 -5.26 -10.69
C ARG A 42 -15.26 -6.28 -9.61
N TYR A 43 -14.51 -5.86 -8.59
CA TYR A 43 -14.13 -6.73 -7.46
C TYR A 43 -15.17 -6.71 -6.35
N VAL A 44 -15.83 -5.57 -6.12
CA VAL A 44 -16.77 -5.36 -5.01
C VAL A 44 -18.01 -4.61 -5.52
N PRO A 45 -18.94 -5.29 -6.23
CA PRO A 45 -20.11 -4.62 -6.83
C PRO A 45 -21.04 -3.94 -5.81
N GLY A 46 -21.02 -4.39 -4.55
CA GLY A 46 -21.88 -3.87 -3.47
C GLY A 46 -21.23 -2.81 -2.57
N VAL A 47 -20.02 -2.31 -2.91
CA VAL A 47 -19.38 -1.26 -2.12
C VAL A 47 -20.13 0.07 -2.26
N GLU A 48 -20.44 0.72 -1.13
CA GLU A 48 -20.94 2.09 -1.11
C GLU A 48 -19.76 3.06 -1.31
N ILE A 49 -19.92 4.09 -2.15
CA ILE A 49 -18.88 5.09 -2.41
C ILE A 49 -19.30 6.44 -1.84
N ALA A 50 -18.38 7.08 -1.12
CA ALA A 50 -18.46 8.47 -0.72
C ALA A 50 -17.28 9.23 -1.37
N GLU A 51 -17.59 10.31 -2.09
CA GLU A 51 -16.58 11.17 -2.71
C GLU A 51 -16.17 12.28 -1.74
N VAL A 52 -14.94 12.19 -1.23
CA VAL A 52 -14.36 13.17 -0.29
C VAL A 52 -12.86 13.30 -0.55
N ASP A 53 -12.38 14.51 -0.72
CA ASP A 53 -10.93 14.79 -0.68
C ASP A 53 -10.44 14.71 0.77
N LEU A 54 -9.33 14.03 1.01
CA LEU A 54 -8.76 13.92 2.36
C LEU A 54 -8.25 15.27 2.91
N ALA A 55 -8.06 16.28 2.07
CA ALA A 55 -7.83 17.66 2.50
C ALA A 55 -9.12 18.38 2.92
N ASP A 56 -10.33 17.87 2.60
CA ASP A 56 -11.60 18.40 3.09
C ASP A 56 -11.96 17.80 4.46
N HIS A 57 -11.49 18.45 5.50
CA HIS A 57 -11.72 18.02 6.89
C HIS A 57 -13.19 18.01 7.28
N SER A 58 -14.01 18.87 6.68
CA SER A 58 -15.47 18.93 6.94
C SER A 58 -16.18 17.75 6.31
N GLY A 59 -15.81 17.38 5.09
CA GLY A 59 -16.29 16.21 4.39
C GLY A 59 -15.95 14.91 5.12
N ILE A 60 -14.71 14.79 5.64
CA ILE A 60 -14.29 13.63 6.45
C ILE A 60 -15.19 13.50 7.69
N ARG A 61 -15.39 14.58 8.45
CA ARG A 61 -16.27 14.56 9.65
C ARG A 61 -17.69 14.15 9.30
N SER A 62 -18.23 14.70 8.22
CA SER A 62 -19.60 14.42 7.76
C SER A 62 -19.76 12.94 7.40
N VAL A 63 -18.83 12.36 6.63
CA VAL A 63 -18.90 10.94 6.24
C VAL A 63 -18.74 10.03 7.45
N ILE A 64 -17.76 10.26 8.32
CA ILE A 64 -17.58 9.44 9.53
C ILE A 64 -18.83 9.50 10.40
N SER A 65 -19.44 10.68 10.55
CA SER A 65 -20.69 10.85 11.33
C SER A 65 -21.86 10.08 10.72
N SER A 66 -22.03 10.11 9.39
CA SER A 66 -23.13 9.43 8.71
C SER A 66 -22.95 7.91 8.65
N VAL A 67 -21.70 7.46 8.44
CA VAL A 67 -21.35 6.04 8.37
C VAL A 67 -21.34 5.40 9.77
N ALA A 68 -20.89 6.12 10.79
CA ALA A 68 -20.65 5.61 12.14
C ALA A 68 -19.94 4.25 12.13
N PRO A 69 -18.72 4.16 11.54
CA PRO A 69 -18.06 2.89 11.31
C PRO A 69 -17.61 2.23 12.63
N THR A 70 -17.70 0.91 12.70
CA THR A 70 -17.09 0.12 13.78
C THR A 70 -15.60 -0.06 13.56
N HIS A 71 -15.17 -0.09 12.29
CA HIS A 71 -13.78 -0.28 11.87
C HIS A 71 -13.46 0.71 10.73
N MET A 72 -12.33 1.36 10.84
CA MET A 72 -11.84 2.25 9.79
C MET A 72 -10.40 1.89 9.40
N TRP A 73 -10.17 1.75 8.09
CA TRP A 73 -8.83 1.59 7.52
C TRP A 73 -8.45 2.82 6.71
N ASN A 74 -7.31 3.40 7.05
CA ASN A 74 -6.75 4.53 6.31
C ASN A 74 -5.60 4.06 5.40
N PHE A 75 -5.95 3.73 4.14
CA PHE A 75 -4.99 3.48 3.05
C PHE A 75 -4.86 4.69 2.10
N GLY A 76 -5.78 5.65 2.22
CA GLY A 76 -5.70 6.89 1.45
C GLY A 76 -4.53 7.77 1.90
N GLY A 77 -3.92 8.46 0.95
CA GLY A 77 -2.84 9.36 1.22
C GLY A 77 -2.07 9.76 -0.01
N PHE A 78 -1.17 10.71 0.13
CA PHE A 78 -0.16 11.00 -0.86
C PHE A 78 0.86 9.85 -0.85
N THR A 79 1.14 9.23 -2.02
CA THR A 79 1.90 7.97 -2.11
C THR A 79 3.12 8.04 -3.02
N ALA A 80 3.48 9.22 -3.53
CA ALA A 80 4.62 9.44 -4.42
C ALA A 80 5.79 10.10 -3.66
N PRO A 81 6.73 9.34 -3.05
CA PRO A 81 7.80 9.93 -2.24
C PRO A 81 8.67 10.93 -3.01
N GLY A 82 8.91 10.69 -4.31
CA GLY A 82 9.70 11.59 -5.16
C GLY A 82 9.06 12.98 -5.30
N ASP A 83 7.75 13.03 -5.48
CA ASP A 83 7.00 14.25 -5.70
C ASP A 83 6.70 15.01 -4.39
N SER A 84 6.95 14.37 -3.24
CA SER A 84 6.63 14.93 -1.92
C SER A 84 7.42 16.21 -1.59
N TRP A 85 8.55 16.42 -2.23
CA TRP A 85 9.38 17.62 -2.02
C TRP A 85 8.72 18.88 -2.59
N ASP A 86 8.07 18.76 -3.74
CA ASP A 86 7.41 19.87 -4.43
C ASP A 86 5.99 20.12 -3.91
N HIS A 87 5.40 19.14 -3.17
CA HIS A 87 4.03 19.16 -2.68
C HIS A 87 3.92 18.99 -1.15
N SER A 88 4.90 19.46 -0.40
CA SER A 88 5.00 19.22 1.05
C SER A 88 3.72 19.59 1.81
N ASP A 89 3.13 20.75 1.55
CA ASP A 89 1.91 21.19 2.26
C ASP A 89 0.73 20.26 1.98
N GLU A 90 0.54 19.81 0.73
CA GLU A 90 -0.50 18.82 0.38
C GLU A 90 -0.23 17.48 1.07
N VAL A 91 1.03 17.05 1.11
CA VAL A 91 1.43 15.82 1.80
C VAL A 91 1.02 15.83 3.27
N PHE A 92 1.29 16.92 3.98
CA PHE A 92 0.93 17.03 5.40
C PHE A 92 -0.58 17.16 5.61
N ALA A 93 -1.28 17.97 4.80
CA ALA A 93 -2.72 18.10 4.87
C ALA A 93 -3.44 16.74 4.68
N VAL A 94 -2.97 15.94 3.70
CA VAL A 94 -3.57 14.67 3.33
C VAL A 94 -3.12 13.53 4.24
N ASN A 95 -1.83 13.46 4.62
CA ASN A 95 -1.30 12.32 5.37
C ASN A 95 -1.33 12.49 6.89
N VAL A 96 -1.41 13.72 7.40
CA VAL A 96 -1.33 14.02 8.84
C VAL A 96 -2.62 14.64 9.36
N ASP A 97 -3.02 15.78 8.80
CA ASP A 97 -4.18 16.50 9.34
C ASP A 97 -5.49 15.73 9.14
N SER A 98 -5.62 15.02 7.99
CA SER A 98 -6.76 14.13 7.78
C SER A 98 -6.84 13.03 8.83
N VAL A 99 -5.70 12.44 9.24
CA VAL A 99 -5.64 11.39 10.26
C VAL A 99 -6.08 11.94 11.61
N ARG A 100 -5.63 13.13 11.98
CA ARG A 100 -6.11 13.83 13.20
C ARG A 100 -7.63 13.94 13.20
N VAL A 101 -8.19 14.42 12.08
CA VAL A 101 -9.64 14.60 11.93
C VAL A 101 -10.39 13.27 11.98
N MET A 102 -9.85 12.21 11.39
CA MET A 102 -10.42 10.85 11.46
C MET A 102 -10.48 10.34 12.89
N LEU A 103 -9.39 10.43 13.64
CA LEU A 103 -9.29 9.97 15.03
C LEU A 103 -10.27 10.73 15.94
N GLU A 104 -10.32 12.08 15.84
CA GLU A 104 -11.26 12.92 16.58
C GLU A 104 -12.73 12.60 16.26
N SER A 105 -13.01 12.29 14.99
CA SER A 105 -14.39 12.02 14.55
C SER A 105 -14.86 10.64 14.99
N LEU A 106 -13.99 9.63 14.94
CA LEU A 106 -14.30 8.27 15.36
C LEU A 106 -14.71 8.20 16.85
N GLN A 107 -14.05 8.95 17.72
CA GLN A 107 -14.37 9.02 19.14
C GLN A 107 -15.79 9.52 19.43
N ARG A 108 -16.37 10.30 18.51
CA ARG A 108 -17.69 10.90 18.69
C ARG A 108 -18.85 10.03 18.23
N VAL A 109 -18.56 9.02 17.40
CA VAL A 109 -19.59 8.25 16.69
C VAL A 109 -19.67 6.78 17.09
N SER A 110 -18.70 6.28 17.86
CA SER A 110 -18.67 4.88 18.31
C SER A 110 -18.05 4.77 19.70
N ASP A 111 -18.58 3.88 20.54
CA ASP A 111 -18.07 3.64 21.89
C ASP A 111 -16.72 2.90 21.88
N SER A 112 -16.44 2.14 20.85
CA SER A 112 -15.21 1.33 20.72
C SER A 112 -14.76 1.22 19.27
N PRO A 113 -14.45 2.34 18.60
CA PRO A 113 -14.02 2.29 17.21
C PRO A 113 -12.61 1.71 17.10
N ARG A 114 -12.38 0.97 16.01
CA ARG A 114 -11.07 0.42 15.68
C ARG A 114 -10.52 1.12 14.45
N PHE A 115 -9.27 1.55 14.53
CA PHE A 115 -8.60 2.33 13.48
C PHE A 115 -7.29 1.69 13.06
N PHE A 116 -7.11 1.50 11.76
CA PHE A 116 -5.85 1.07 11.16
C PHE A 116 -5.26 2.19 10.32
N GLN A 117 -3.97 2.48 10.52
CA GLN A 117 -3.17 3.41 9.73
C GLN A 117 -2.13 2.67 8.90
N ALA A 118 -2.14 2.87 7.59
CA ALA A 118 -1.04 2.43 6.73
C ALA A 118 0.14 3.41 6.90
N SER A 119 1.18 2.96 7.59
CA SER A 119 2.49 3.59 7.62
C SER A 119 3.38 3.01 6.51
N SER A 120 4.65 3.36 6.47
CA SER A 120 5.58 2.98 5.41
C SER A 120 6.96 2.69 5.96
N ALA A 121 7.67 1.75 5.36
CA ALA A 121 9.09 1.51 5.59
C ALA A 121 9.96 2.76 5.37
N SER A 122 9.46 3.75 4.61
CA SER A 122 10.16 5.03 4.40
C SER A 122 10.51 5.77 5.69
N ILE A 123 9.83 5.50 6.82
CA ILE A 123 10.22 6.07 8.11
C ILE A 123 11.64 5.67 8.53
N PHE A 124 12.20 4.63 7.92
CA PHE A 124 13.55 4.13 8.15
C PHE A 124 14.56 4.53 7.05
N GLU A 125 14.24 5.48 6.18
CA GLU A 125 15.11 5.90 5.06
C GLU A 125 16.53 6.28 5.48
N GLY A 126 16.72 6.84 6.68
CA GLY A 126 18.03 7.23 7.21
C GLY A 126 18.71 6.16 8.07
N VAL A 127 18.04 5.05 8.35
CA VAL A 127 18.58 4.00 9.22
C VAL A 127 19.56 3.14 8.43
N ASP A 128 20.80 3.05 8.89
CA ASP A 128 21.90 2.32 8.24
C ASP A 128 21.99 0.82 8.62
N ARG A 129 21.02 0.35 9.41
CA ARG A 129 20.96 -1.05 9.90
C ARG A 129 19.72 -1.76 9.39
N ALA A 130 19.91 -3.03 9.02
CA ALA A 130 18.85 -3.96 8.63
C ALA A 130 19.06 -5.31 9.35
N PRO A 131 17.99 -6.11 9.54
CA PRO A 131 16.61 -5.78 9.22
C PRO A 131 16.01 -4.77 10.22
N GLN A 132 15.14 -3.85 9.73
CA GLN A 132 14.44 -2.88 10.57
C GLN A 132 13.33 -3.56 11.39
N THR A 133 13.19 -3.11 12.64
CA THR A 133 12.19 -3.61 13.61
C THR A 133 11.39 -2.46 14.20
N GLU A 134 10.29 -2.76 14.87
CA GLU A 134 9.43 -1.80 15.57
C GLU A 134 10.16 -1.02 16.67
N SER A 135 11.23 -1.58 17.22
CA SER A 135 12.03 -0.96 18.29
C SER A 135 13.13 -0.02 17.80
N MET A 136 13.37 0.03 16.48
CA MET A 136 14.35 0.96 15.92
C MET A 136 13.82 2.38 15.88
N GLN A 137 14.70 3.34 16.19
CA GLN A 137 14.40 4.75 16.05
C GLN A 137 14.20 5.09 14.56
N PRO A 138 13.05 5.62 14.15
CA PRO A 138 12.83 6.07 12.78
C PRO A 138 13.74 7.26 12.43
N GLU A 139 14.20 7.31 11.19
CA GLU A 139 15.00 8.41 10.62
C GLU A 139 14.45 8.79 9.22
N PRO A 140 13.25 9.42 9.14
CA PRO A 140 12.67 9.81 7.87
C PRO A 140 13.52 10.90 7.19
N LYS A 141 13.69 10.83 5.87
CA LYS A 141 14.49 11.81 5.11
C LYS A 141 13.65 12.64 4.13
N SER A 142 12.47 12.18 3.73
CA SER A 142 11.59 12.87 2.79
C SER A 142 10.34 13.43 3.50
N PRO A 143 9.67 14.48 2.96
CA PRO A 143 8.39 14.96 3.51
C PRO A 143 7.34 13.84 3.61
N TYR A 144 7.30 12.94 2.64
CA TYR A 144 6.46 11.74 2.69
C TYR A 144 6.77 10.87 3.91
N ALA A 145 8.05 10.54 4.13
CA ALA A 145 8.46 9.70 5.24
C ALA A 145 8.15 10.36 6.61
N VAL A 146 8.39 11.66 6.73
CA VAL A 146 8.04 12.46 7.92
C VAL A 146 6.53 12.40 8.15
N SER A 147 5.71 12.63 7.13
CA SER A 147 4.24 12.59 7.26
C SER A 147 3.71 11.21 7.69
N LYS A 148 4.33 10.12 7.20
CA LYS A 148 3.97 8.76 7.63
C LYS A 148 4.34 8.49 9.09
N LEU A 149 5.46 9.01 9.56
CA LEU A 149 5.85 8.92 10.96
C LEU A 149 4.93 9.74 11.86
N GLU A 150 4.60 10.99 11.48
CA GLU A 150 3.69 11.84 12.25
C GLU A 150 2.28 11.24 12.34
N ALA A 151 1.75 10.70 11.25
CA ALA A 151 0.47 9.99 11.25
C ALA A 151 0.47 8.81 12.24
N MET A 152 1.56 8.03 12.25
CA MET A 152 1.74 6.93 13.20
C MET A 152 1.80 7.43 14.65
N GLN A 153 2.48 8.55 14.91
CA GLN A 153 2.53 9.18 16.24
C GLN A 153 1.16 9.70 16.70
N LEU A 154 0.33 10.22 15.80
CA LEU A 154 -1.05 10.60 16.11
C LEU A 154 -1.89 9.39 16.55
N VAL A 155 -1.74 8.25 15.88
CA VAL A 155 -2.43 7.01 16.26
C VAL A 155 -1.95 6.49 17.61
N ASP A 156 -0.64 6.52 17.87
CA ASP A 156 -0.09 6.15 19.19
C ASP A 156 -0.58 7.08 20.30
N GLY A 157 -0.63 8.40 20.06
CA GLY A 157 -1.21 9.38 20.99
C GLY A 157 -2.69 9.10 21.28
N ALA A 158 -3.50 8.85 20.25
CA ALA A 158 -4.91 8.53 20.43
C ALA A 158 -5.13 7.23 21.21
N ARG A 159 -4.26 6.23 21.02
CA ARG A 159 -4.26 4.98 21.80
C ARG A 159 -3.95 5.22 23.28
N ARG A 160 -2.90 6.00 23.57
CA ARG A 160 -2.48 6.27 24.97
C ARG A 160 -3.41 7.21 25.72
N ASP A 161 -3.79 8.33 25.07
CA ASP A 161 -4.42 9.45 25.75
C ASP A 161 -5.95 9.35 25.72
N LEU A 162 -6.49 8.67 24.71
CA LEU A 162 -7.93 8.62 24.44
C LEU A 162 -8.51 7.20 24.55
N GLY A 163 -7.68 6.18 24.75
CA GLY A 163 -8.10 4.78 24.80
C GLY A 163 -8.65 4.24 23.48
N LEU A 164 -8.41 4.93 22.36
CA LEU A 164 -8.86 4.48 21.05
C LEU A 164 -8.08 3.23 20.61
N PHE A 165 -8.77 2.21 20.09
CA PHE A 165 -8.09 1.06 19.50
C PHE A 165 -7.49 1.47 18.14
N GLY A 166 -6.29 2.03 18.16
CA GLY A 166 -5.56 2.49 16.99
C GLY A 166 -4.28 1.68 16.78
N VAL A 167 -4.02 1.24 15.54
CA VAL A 167 -2.83 0.46 15.17
C VAL A 167 -2.24 0.98 13.87
N SER A 168 -0.90 0.91 13.73
CA SER A 168 -0.19 1.30 12.53
C SER A 168 0.61 0.14 11.95
N GLY A 169 0.39 -0.20 10.68
CA GLY A 169 1.20 -1.15 9.94
C GLY A 169 2.34 -0.46 9.20
N ILE A 170 3.58 -0.78 9.52
CA ILE A 170 4.77 -0.27 8.82
C ILE A 170 5.01 -1.18 7.61
N PHE A 171 4.40 -0.80 6.49
CA PHE A 171 4.41 -1.59 5.27
C PHE A 171 5.69 -1.40 4.49
N TYR A 172 6.36 -2.50 4.17
CA TYR A 172 7.40 -2.57 3.15
C TYR A 172 6.76 -2.63 1.76
N ASN A 173 7.57 -2.59 0.71
CA ASN A 173 7.02 -2.61 -0.64
C ASN A 173 6.18 -3.87 -0.86
N HIS A 174 5.00 -3.71 -1.42
CA HIS A 174 4.08 -4.82 -1.64
C HIS A 174 3.29 -4.63 -2.92
N GLU A 175 3.20 -5.68 -3.68
CA GLU A 175 2.80 -5.65 -5.07
C GLU A 175 1.66 -6.61 -5.36
N SER A 176 0.86 -6.26 -6.37
CA SER A 176 -0.18 -7.11 -6.92
C SER A 176 -0.54 -6.67 -8.35
N PRO A 177 -1.39 -7.41 -9.06
CA PRO A 177 -1.97 -6.96 -10.33
C PRO A 177 -2.71 -5.62 -10.26
N LEU A 178 -3.12 -5.19 -9.07
CA LEU A 178 -3.83 -3.92 -8.85
C LEU A 178 -2.90 -2.72 -8.60
N ARG A 179 -1.59 -2.94 -8.54
CA ARG A 179 -0.61 -1.85 -8.39
C ARG A 179 -0.75 -0.84 -9.53
N GLY A 180 -0.61 0.44 -9.23
CA GLY A 180 -0.63 1.48 -10.27
C GLY A 180 0.56 1.34 -11.25
N VAL A 181 0.34 1.56 -12.54
CA VAL A 181 1.38 1.43 -13.60
C VAL A 181 2.55 2.42 -13.45
N GLY A 182 2.41 3.45 -12.62
CA GLY A 182 3.50 4.37 -12.28
C GLY A 182 4.54 3.76 -11.32
N PHE A 183 4.24 2.63 -10.69
CA PHE A 183 5.19 1.92 -9.83
C PHE A 183 6.03 0.95 -10.64
N VAL A 184 7.33 0.87 -10.31
CA VAL A 184 8.32 0.20 -11.15
C VAL A 184 8.02 -1.28 -11.41
N THR A 185 7.57 -2.04 -10.43
CA THR A 185 7.21 -3.45 -10.58
C THR A 185 6.05 -3.63 -11.55
N ARG A 186 5.02 -2.78 -11.43
CA ARG A 186 3.86 -2.81 -12.34
C ARG A 186 4.23 -2.32 -13.73
N LYS A 187 5.10 -1.32 -13.84
CA LYS A 187 5.66 -0.86 -15.13
C LYS A 187 6.38 -2.01 -15.84
N VAL A 188 7.17 -2.79 -15.10
CA VAL A 188 7.92 -3.95 -15.65
C VAL A 188 6.96 -5.07 -16.09
N SER A 189 6.01 -5.50 -15.25
CA SER A 189 5.08 -6.60 -15.60
C SER A 189 4.22 -6.24 -16.82
N HIS A 190 3.73 -5.00 -16.86
CA HIS A 190 2.92 -4.49 -17.97
C HIS A 190 3.74 -4.42 -19.27
N ALA A 191 4.98 -3.90 -19.23
CA ALA A 191 5.83 -3.84 -20.40
C ALA A 191 6.22 -5.24 -20.89
N ALA A 192 6.56 -6.18 -20.01
CA ALA A 192 6.87 -7.56 -20.38
C ALA A 192 5.73 -8.22 -21.18
N ALA A 193 4.48 -8.06 -20.71
CA ALA A 193 3.30 -8.57 -21.41
C ALA A 193 3.12 -7.93 -22.78
N ARG A 194 3.29 -6.62 -22.90
CA ARG A 194 3.13 -5.87 -24.17
C ARG A 194 4.24 -6.14 -25.17
N ILE A 195 5.47 -6.28 -24.70
CA ILE A 195 6.63 -6.64 -25.55
C ILE A 195 6.44 -8.05 -26.11
N ALA A 196 6.03 -9.01 -25.28
CA ALA A 196 5.72 -10.36 -25.74
C ALA A 196 4.58 -10.42 -26.77
N ALA A 197 3.62 -9.51 -26.67
CA ALA A 197 2.54 -9.36 -27.64
C ALA A 197 2.92 -8.55 -28.90
N GLY A 198 4.15 -8.03 -29.00
CA GLY A 198 4.60 -7.18 -30.09
C GLY A 198 3.98 -5.79 -30.14
N LEU A 199 3.45 -5.31 -29.02
CA LEU A 199 2.80 -3.99 -28.87
C LEU A 199 3.77 -2.91 -28.41
N GLU A 200 4.89 -3.30 -27.84
CA GLU A 200 6.03 -2.45 -27.45
C GLU A 200 7.34 -3.13 -27.83
N ASP A 201 8.40 -2.37 -27.98
CA ASP A 201 9.72 -2.85 -28.39
C ASP A 201 10.79 -2.62 -27.33
N ARG A 202 10.50 -1.81 -26.28
CA ARG A 202 11.45 -1.47 -25.24
C ARG A 202 10.79 -1.05 -23.94
N LEU A 203 11.55 -1.16 -22.84
CA LEU A 203 11.22 -0.67 -21.50
C LEU A 203 12.36 0.21 -20.99
N GLU A 204 12.04 1.44 -20.59
CA GLU A 204 13.01 2.37 -20.00
C GLU A 204 12.85 2.37 -18.47
N LEU A 205 13.93 2.11 -17.74
CA LEU A 205 13.99 2.09 -16.28
C LEU A 205 15.12 3.01 -15.78
N GLY A 206 15.06 3.40 -14.51
CA GLY A 206 16.20 3.97 -13.80
C GLY A 206 17.22 2.91 -13.40
N ASP A 207 17.79 3.06 -12.20
CA ASP A 207 18.74 2.09 -11.67
C ASP A 207 18.03 0.77 -11.34
N ILE A 208 18.43 -0.28 -12.05
CA ILE A 208 17.89 -1.65 -11.88
C ILE A 208 18.62 -2.46 -10.81
N GLU A 209 19.72 -1.94 -10.27
CA GLU A 209 20.46 -2.58 -9.17
C GLU A 209 19.93 -2.24 -7.79
N VAL A 210 18.99 -1.29 -7.69
CA VAL A 210 18.30 -1.03 -6.43
C VAL A 210 17.62 -2.29 -5.91
N ALA A 211 17.80 -2.52 -4.60
CA ALA A 211 17.22 -3.68 -3.94
C ALA A 211 16.18 -3.25 -2.90
N ARG A 212 15.07 -3.99 -2.82
CA ARG A 212 13.98 -3.75 -1.88
C ARG A 212 13.43 -5.08 -1.36
N ASP A 213 12.82 -5.01 -0.19
CA ASP A 213 11.97 -6.05 0.34
C ASP A 213 10.57 -5.85 -0.29
N TRP A 214 10.24 -6.69 -1.27
CA TRP A 214 8.94 -6.71 -1.93
C TRP A 214 8.14 -7.94 -1.52
N GLY A 215 6.89 -7.72 -1.12
CA GLY A 215 5.98 -8.79 -0.77
C GLY A 215 4.67 -8.74 -1.56
N TRP A 216 3.79 -9.68 -1.27
CA TRP A 216 2.49 -9.85 -1.91
C TRP A 216 1.42 -9.00 -1.20
N ALA A 217 0.79 -8.05 -1.89
CA ALA A 217 -0.12 -7.08 -1.29
C ALA A 217 -1.28 -7.69 -0.48
N PRO A 218 -1.94 -8.77 -0.91
CA PRO A 218 -2.97 -9.42 -0.09
C PRO A 218 -2.48 -9.91 1.27
N ASP A 219 -1.22 -10.29 1.41
CA ASP A 219 -0.67 -10.68 2.71
C ASP A 219 -0.60 -9.48 3.66
N TYR A 220 -0.19 -8.32 3.16
CA TYR A 220 -0.12 -7.07 3.94
C TYR A 220 -1.51 -6.56 4.32
N VAL A 221 -2.46 -6.63 3.39
CA VAL A 221 -3.85 -6.30 3.68
C VAL A 221 -4.44 -7.25 4.73
N ARG A 222 -4.17 -8.56 4.63
CA ARG A 222 -4.58 -9.54 5.64
C ARG A 222 -3.98 -9.21 7.02
N ALA A 223 -2.72 -8.74 7.07
CA ALA A 223 -2.12 -8.29 8.32
C ALA A 223 -2.92 -7.13 8.94
N SER A 224 -3.39 -6.17 8.15
CA SER A 224 -4.18 -5.04 8.66
C SER A 224 -5.49 -5.51 9.32
N ILE A 225 -6.11 -6.57 8.77
CA ILE A 225 -7.31 -7.19 9.35
C ILE A 225 -6.97 -7.90 10.66
N LEU A 226 -5.86 -8.63 10.73
CA LEU A 226 -5.41 -9.28 11.97
C LEU A 226 -5.08 -8.25 13.05
N MET A 227 -4.36 -7.17 12.70
CA MET A 227 -3.96 -6.12 13.62
C MET A 227 -5.16 -5.39 14.23
N ILE A 228 -6.12 -4.98 13.41
CA ILE A 228 -7.28 -4.24 13.89
C ILE A 228 -8.24 -5.11 14.72
N ASN A 229 -8.18 -6.44 14.56
CA ASN A 229 -8.98 -7.39 15.32
C ASN A 229 -8.25 -8.04 16.50
N ALA A 230 -7.00 -7.69 16.74
CA ALA A 230 -6.23 -8.19 17.88
C ALA A 230 -6.86 -7.80 19.23
N GLU A 231 -6.49 -8.49 20.30
CA GLU A 231 -6.91 -8.14 21.66
C GLU A 231 -6.26 -6.87 22.18
N VAL A 232 -4.99 -6.67 21.82
CA VAL A 232 -4.19 -5.52 22.26
C VAL A 232 -3.72 -4.72 21.04
N PRO A 233 -3.96 -3.40 20.99
CA PRO A 233 -3.49 -2.57 19.89
C PRO A 233 -1.97 -2.42 19.92
N LYS A 234 -1.32 -2.79 18.82
CA LYS A 234 0.14 -2.75 18.67
C LYS A 234 0.52 -2.49 17.20
N ASP A 235 1.62 -1.78 16.99
CA ASP A 235 2.15 -1.50 15.66
C ASP A 235 3.11 -2.61 15.23
N TYR A 236 3.17 -2.91 13.93
CA TYR A 236 4.00 -3.99 13.39
C TYR A 236 4.71 -3.59 12.11
N VAL A 237 5.93 -4.08 11.97
CA VAL A 237 6.65 -4.13 10.70
C VAL A 237 6.11 -5.31 9.88
N LEU A 238 5.73 -5.02 8.64
CA LEU A 238 5.21 -6.00 7.70
C LEU A 238 6.12 -6.04 6.47
N ALA A 239 6.87 -7.13 6.33
CA ALA A 239 7.93 -7.32 5.37
C ALA A 239 8.15 -8.81 5.11
N THR A 240 8.80 -9.16 4.01
CA THR A 240 9.21 -10.55 3.75
C THR A 240 10.50 -10.93 4.48
N GLY A 241 11.33 -9.93 4.80
CA GLY A 241 12.67 -10.13 5.34
C GLY A 241 13.73 -10.45 4.28
N ILE A 242 13.36 -10.40 3.00
CA ILE A 242 14.23 -10.73 1.88
C ILE A 242 14.28 -9.57 0.90
N SER A 243 15.49 -9.11 0.60
CA SER A 243 15.72 -8.06 -0.40
C SER A 243 16.02 -8.67 -1.75
N HIS A 244 15.37 -8.16 -2.79
CA HIS A 244 15.62 -8.53 -4.19
C HIS A 244 16.01 -7.29 -5.00
N ARG A 245 16.90 -7.47 -5.98
CA ARG A 245 17.22 -6.41 -6.94
C ARG A 245 16.09 -6.25 -7.95
N LEU A 246 15.90 -5.04 -8.45
CA LEU A 246 14.93 -4.79 -9.50
C LEU A 246 15.28 -5.56 -10.78
N SER A 247 16.58 -5.72 -11.11
CA SER A 247 17.02 -6.55 -12.23
C SER A 247 16.53 -7.98 -12.13
N TYR A 248 16.44 -8.55 -10.92
CA TYR A 248 15.89 -9.89 -10.72
C TYR A 248 14.37 -9.93 -10.95
N PHE A 249 13.63 -8.89 -10.56
CA PHE A 249 12.20 -8.79 -10.90
C PHE A 249 11.99 -8.71 -12.41
N VAL A 250 12.81 -7.91 -13.12
CA VAL A 250 12.78 -7.82 -14.58
C VAL A 250 13.01 -9.21 -15.22
N GLU A 251 14.04 -9.93 -14.79
CA GLU A 251 14.32 -11.29 -15.26
C GLU A 251 13.10 -12.20 -15.10
N LYS A 252 12.48 -12.24 -13.91
CA LYS A 252 11.33 -13.09 -13.65
C LYS A 252 10.08 -12.68 -14.43
N ALA A 253 9.85 -11.39 -14.58
CA ALA A 253 8.71 -10.88 -15.34
C ALA A 253 8.83 -11.22 -16.84
N PHE A 254 10.01 -11.06 -17.43
CA PHE A 254 10.23 -11.39 -18.83
C PHE A 254 10.25 -12.91 -19.07
N ALA A 255 10.82 -13.69 -18.16
CA ALA A 255 10.78 -15.14 -18.21
C ALA A 255 9.34 -15.69 -18.18
N ALA A 256 8.42 -15.06 -17.44
CA ALA A 256 7.02 -15.44 -17.36
C ALA A 256 6.28 -15.36 -18.70
N VAL A 257 6.79 -14.57 -19.66
CA VAL A 257 6.28 -14.46 -21.04
C VAL A 257 7.21 -15.13 -22.06
N GLY A 258 8.18 -15.93 -21.62
CA GLY A 258 9.10 -16.70 -22.49
C GLY A 258 10.26 -15.90 -23.09
N ILE A 259 10.51 -14.69 -22.63
CA ILE A 259 11.65 -13.86 -23.08
C ILE A 259 12.83 -14.09 -22.13
N VAL A 260 13.88 -14.76 -22.62
CA VAL A 260 15.10 -15.07 -21.85
C VAL A 260 16.10 -13.92 -21.91
N ASN A 261 16.26 -13.29 -23.07
CA ASN A 261 17.19 -12.19 -23.30
C ASN A 261 16.52 -10.84 -23.04
N TRP A 262 16.05 -10.61 -21.83
CA TRP A 262 15.36 -9.37 -21.46
C TRP A 262 16.23 -8.12 -21.66
N GLN A 263 17.55 -8.25 -21.62
CA GLN A 263 18.51 -7.16 -21.84
C GLN A 263 18.39 -6.51 -23.21
N ASP A 264 17.84 -7.21 -24.20
CA ASP A 264 17.60 -6.65 -25.53
C ASP A 264 16.45 -5.62 -25.54
N TYR A 265 15.62 -5.62 -24.50
CA TYR A 265 14.41 -4.79 -24.39
C TYR A 265 14.48 -3.74 -23.28
N VAL A 266 15.39 -3.87 -22.30
CA VAL A 266 15.43 -3.00 -21.12
C VAL A 266 16.61 -2.06 -21.17
N PHE A 267 16.32 -0.75 -21.14
CA PHE A 267 17.30 0.32 -21.23
C PHE A 267 17.30 1.15 -19.95
N SER A 268 18.48 1.40 -19.39
CA SER A 268 18.63 2.28 -18.22
C SER A 268 18.79 3.72 -18.65
N THR A 269 18.03 4.63 -18.03
CA THR A 269 18.14 6.07 -18.26
C THR A 269 18.50 6.77 -16.95
N SER A 270 19.43 7.75 -17.02
CA SER A 270 19.86 8.54 -15.85
C SER A 270 18.77 9.45 -15.29
N GLU A 271 17.74 9.76 -16.08
CA GLU A 271 16.65 10.68 -15.70
C GLU A 271 15.70 10.10 -14.65
N ASN A 272 15.68 8.77 -14.47
CA ASN A 272 14.78 8.07 -13.55
C ASN A 272 15.46 7.66 -12.23
N THR A 273 16.61 8.24 -11.88
CA THR A 273 17.33 7.90 -10.64
C THR A 273 16.80 8.72 -9.46
N ARG A 274 16.38 8.08 -8.38
CA ARG A 274 15.93 8.77 -7.15
C ARG A 274 17.11 9.45 -6.45
N THR A 275 16.87 10.63 -5.90
CA THR A 275 17.88 11.46 -5.22
C THR A 275 18.35 10.85 -3.89
N VAL A 276 17.52 10.03 -3.25
CA VAL A 276 17.84 9.32 -2.00
C VAL A 276 17.40 7.87 -2.16
N ASP A 277 18.36 7.00 -2.30
CA ASP A 277 18.10 5.56 -2.33
C ASP A 277 18.95 4.85 -1.26
N THR A 278 18.28 4.16 -0.32
CA THR A 278 18.93 3.39 0.72
C THR A 278 18.89 1.91 0.34
N ASN A 279 20.06 1.29 0.19
CA ASN A 279 20.19 -0.12 -0.19
C ASN A 279 19.80 -1.11 0.92
N LEU A 280 19.41 -0.64 2.13
CA LEU A 280 19.22 -1.47 3.33
C LEU A 280 17.75 -1.55 3.79
N MET A 281 16.79 -1.41 2.88
CA MET A 281 15.35 -1.47 3.22
C MET A 281 14.88 -2.92 3.28
N VAL A 282 15.11 -3.57 4.43
CA VAL A 282 14.68 -4.94 4.75
C VAL A 282 14.05 -4.95 6.13
N GLY A 283 12.82 -5.45 6.26
CA GLY A 283 12.08 -5.47 7.52
C GLY A 283 12.11 -6.82 8.22
N ALA A 284 11.87 -6.83 9.54
CA ALA A 284 11.75 -8.03 10.35
C ALA A 284 10.34 -8.17 10.93
N SER A 285 9.49 -8.97 10.33
CA SER A 285 8.10 -9.20 10.75
C SER A 285 7.96 -10.25 11.86
N ARG A 286 9.00 -10.41 12.69
CA ARG A 286 9.00 -11.41 13.77
C ARG A 286 7.87 -11.17 14.78
N ALA A 287 7.61 -9.91 15.14
CA ALA A 287 6.53 -9.58 16.09
C ALA A 287 5.16 -9.91 15.50
N ALA A 288 4.89 -9.54 14.23
CA ALA A 288 3.65 -9.89 13.55
C ALA A 288 3.44 -11.41 13.46
N TYR A 289 4.51 -12.17 13.24
CA TYR A 289 4.44 -13.63 13.25
C TYR A 289 4.07 -14.19 14.63
N LEU A 290 4.74 -13.73 15.69
CA LEU A 290 4.54 -14.27 17.04
C LEU A 290 3.18 -13.89 17.63
N ASP A 291 2.76 -12.63 17.44
CA ASP A 291 1.56 -12.09 18.07
C ASP A 291 0.29 -12.36 17.25
N LEU A 292 0.38 -12.34 15.91
CA LEU A 292 -0.75 -12.43 15.01
C LEU A 292 -0.78 -13.70 14.14
N GLY A 293 0.26 -14.52 14.17
CA GLY A 293 0.44 -15.65 13.26
C GLY A 293 0.64 -15.23 11.79
N TRP A 294 0.93 -13.97 11.53
CA TRP A 294 1.06 -13.45 10.17
C TRP A 294 2.32 -13.96 9.47
N ARG A 295 2.17 -14.36 8.20
CA ARG A 295 3.26 -14.75 7.30
C ARG A 295 2.92 -14.29 5.88
N HIS A 296 3.94 -13.99 5.09
CA HIS A 296 3.77 -13.91 3.64
C HIS A 296 3.50 -15.32 3.08
N THR A 297 2.66 -15.41 2.06
CA THR A 297 2.21 -16.69 1.50
C THR A 297 2.72 -16.93 0.09
N ILE A 298 3.06 -15.86 -0.64
CA ILE A 298 3.53 -15.89 -2.01
C ILE A 298 5.00 -15.46 -2.03
N ASP A 299 5.85 -16.24 -2.68
CA ASP A 299 7.24 -15.88 -2.90
C ASP A 299 7.40 -14.84 -4.03
N PHE A 300 8.59 -14.29 -4.14
CA PHE A 300 8.90 -13.22 -5.08
C PHE A 300 8.71 -13.63 -6.55
N ASP A 301 9.14 -14.83 -6.94
CA ASP A 301 9.05 -15.33 -8.30
C ASP A 301 7.59 -15.57 -8.71
N SER A 302 6.81 -16.17 -7.83
CA SER A 302 5.37 -16.38 -8.01
C SER A 302 4.62 -15.05 -8.10
N MET A 303 4.97 -14.05 -7.29
CA MET A 303 4.39 -12.71 -7.35
C MET A 303 4.62 -12.07 -8.73
N ALA A 304 5.84 -12.09 -9.24
CA ALA A 304 6.16 -11.56 -10.56
C ALA A 304 5.36 -12.27 -11.66
N ALA A 305 5.29 -13.61 -11.61
CA ALA A 305 4.54 -14.40 -12.58
C ALA A 305 3.04 -14.09 -12.56
N ILE A 306 2.43 -13.97 -11.37
CA ILE A 306 1.00 -13.62 -11.22
C ILE A 306 0.71 -12.23 -11.81
N MET A 307 1.57 -11.25 -11.54
CA MET A 307 1.40 -9.90 -12.08
C MET A 307 1.43 -9.90 -13.61
N VAL A 308 2.41 -10.58 -14.20
CA VAL A 308 2.54 -10.69 -15.66
C VAL A 308 1.38 -11.45 -16.28
N ALA A 309 0.97 -12.58 -15.70
CA ALA A 309 -0.17 -13.37 -16.19
C ALA A 309 -1.46 -12.55 -16.25
N HIS A 310 -1.69 -11.70 -15.22
CA HIS A 310 -2.82 -10.78 -15.23
C HIS A 310 -2.71 -9.71 -16.33
N ASP A 311 -1.51 -9.16 -16.55
CA ASP A 311 -1.29 -8.19 -17.62
C ASP A 311 -1.54 -8.80 -19.01
N VAL A 312 -1.10 -10.04 -19.24
CA VAL A 312 -1.40 -10.79 -20.47
C VAL A 312 -2.92 -11.01 -20.62
N ALA A 313 -3.61 -11.40 -19.54
CA ALA A 313 -5.07 -11.54 -19.57
C ALA A 313 -5.78 -10.24 -19.91
N GLN A 314 -5.31 -9.10 -19.40
CA GLN A 314 -5.88 -7.78 -19.69
C GLN A 314 -5.63 -7.32 -21.13
N LEU A 315 -4.62 -7.81 -21.83
CA LEU A 315 -4.45 -7.55 -23.25
C LEU A 315 -5.55 -8.22 -24.10
N ALA A 316 -6.01 -9.39 -23.66
CA ALA A 316 -7.11 -10.11 -24.34
C ALA A 316 -8.49 -9.59 -23.90
N ASP A 317 -8.67 -9.29 -22.62
CA ASP A 317 -9.89 -8.71 -22.04
C ASP A 317 -9.51 -7.59 -21.03
N PRO A 318 -9.68 -6.31 -21.40
CA PRO A 318 -9.38 -5.18 -20.52
C PRO A 318 -10.18 -5.17 -19.20
N LYS A 319 -11.22 -6.00 -19.07
CA LYS A 319 -12.01 -6.17 -17.86
C LYS A 319 -11.62 -7.40 -17.04
N ALA A 320 -10.62 -8.15 -17.48
CA ALA A 320 -10.13 -9.30 -16.74
C ALA A 320 -9.83 -8.91 -15.28
N THR A 321 -10.33 -9.73 -14.36
CA THR A 321 -10.05 -9.61 -12.93
C THR A 321 -9.10 -10.73 -12.51
N TRP A 322 -8.40 -10.51 -11.44
CA TRP A 322 -7.58 -11.49 -10.75
C TRP A 322 -8.29 -11.90 -9.45
N GLU A 323 -8.17 -13.16 -9.06
CA GLU A 323 -8.77 -13.68 -7.83
C GLU A 323 -7.95 -13.20 -6.60
N ILE A 324 -8.62 -12.43 -5.73
CA ILE A 324 -8.04 -11.84 -4.52
C ILE A 324 -8.09 -12.84 -3.36
#